data_7924f2685d6aa8e0cfd30740ac74c3be
#
_entry.id   7924f2685d6aa8e0cfd30740ac74c3be
#
_cell.length_a   1.000
_cell.length_b   1.000
_cell.length_c   1.000
_cell.angle_alpha   90.00
_cell.angle_beta   90.00
_cell.angle_gamma   90.00
#
_symmetry.space_group_name_H-M   'P 1'
#
loop_
_entity.id
_entity.type
_entity.pdbx_description
1 polymer ?
#
loop_
_entity_poly.entity_id
_entity_poly.type
_entity_poly.pdbx_seq_one_letter_code
_entity_poly.pdbx_strand_id
1 'polypeptide(L)'
;MTQDQGWGGGARDGGPPGGYGPYGGGGPPPYGGQPPPGWGPPPYGSGPPPGWGGWSRPRGPKPGVIPLSPLDLGEILGGAFSTLGRYWRQLLGIALAVFGVAFLLAGGALAVAYAVVGEHLSAVVDTGRSTPARADVQPLIIAFVILWVVVMAVLLLATAVMQACCPAIVQEAVLGRPVRVGATLLRALSRVPAVLGTVLLSGLIMMIPVLLFITGIVSTMVTVVATGGWDPAGLLIPLAFVGALVLGPLAVWLWVLFSLAPAVVVIESRGPLAALRRSVELVRGSWWRICGISLLAFVIASVAGMALQQLFNVTRLFPGAFDTGEFGYEPTFGQIFVAVSGYLVLALVGQLVGQIFSTTFPQLVLGLLYIDQRIRKEDLAPALIAASASPAASPGGP
;
A
#
# COMPACT_ATOMS: atom_id res chain seq x y z
N MET A 1 -47.43 -11.84 50.32
CA MET A 1 -48.01 -13.10 49.89
C MET A 1 -46.84 -13.88 49.33
N THR A 2 -46.11 -14.65 50.19
CA THR A 2 -46.34 -16.07 50.47
C THR A 2 -46.10 -16.92 49.25
N GLN A 3 -45.21 -17.89 49.20
CA GLN A 3 -44.67 -18.93 50.06
C GLN A 3 -43.67 -19.69 49.15
N ASP A 4 -42.47 -19.97 49.45
CA ASP A 4 -41.96 -20.96 50.43
C ASP A 4 -42.18 -22.41 50.02
N GLN A 5 -41.16 -23.23 50.32
CA GLN A 5 -41.02 -24.67 50.42
C GLN A 5 -40.31 -25.34 49.25
N GLY A 6 -39.21 -26.10 49.37
CA GLY A 6 -38.61 -26.68 50.56
C GLY A 6 -38.49 -28.17 50.40
N TRP A 7 -37.34 -28.74 50.80
CA TRP A 7 -37.08 -30.12 51.22
C TRP A 7 -36.92 -31.18 50.12
N GLY A 8 -36.00 -32.11 50.16
CA GLY A 8 -35.19 -32.85 51.11
C GLY A 8 -34.55 -33.98 50.33
N GLY A 9 -33.35 -34.43 50.58
CA GLY A 9 -32.98 -35.19 51.74
C GLY A 9 -32.86 -36.67 51.39
N GLY A 10 -31.71 -37.26 51.50
CA GLY A 10 -31.55 -38.68 51.38
C GLY A 10 -30.10 -39.13 51.43
N ALA A 11 -29.57 -39.25 52.60
CA ALA A 11 -28.33 -39.90 52.95
C ALA A 11 -28.44 -41.45 52.96
N ARG A 12 -27.32 -42.10 52.97
CA ARG A 12 -26.88 -43.28 53.70
C ARG A 12 -25.93 -44.14 52.85
N ASP A 13 -24.79 -44.28 53.33
CA ASP A 13 -24.09 -45.26 54.20
C ASP A 13 -23.42 -46.32 53.35
N GLY A 14 -22.21 -46.76 53.52
CA GLY A 14 -21.44 -47.09 54.61
C GLY A 14 -20.07 -47.58 54.15
N GLY A 15 -19.06 -47.19 54.92
CA GLY A 15 -17.71 -47.72 54.89
C GLY A 15 -17.61 -49.09 55.61
N PRO A 16 -16.53 -49.45 56.18
CA PRO A 16 -15.10 -49.25 56.03
C PRO A 16 -14.36 -50.62 56.13
N PRO A 17 -13.25 -50.84 56.84
CA PRO A 17 -11.87 -50.71 56.39
C PRO A 17 -11.13 -52.05 56.55
N GLY A 18 -9.83 -52.03 56.25
CA GLY A 18 -8.97 -53.03 56.90
C GLY A 18 -8.06 -53.80 55.95
N GLY A 19 -6.82 -53.81 56.32
CA GLY A 19 -5.91 -54.87 56.02
C GLY A 19 -4.47 -54.42 55.75
N TYR A 20 -3.76 -54.12 56.85
CA TYR A 20 -2.30 -54.20 56.86
C TYR A 20 -1.85 -55.64 56.79
N GLY A 21 -0.86 -55.97 55.95
CA GLY A 21 -0.19 -57.29 55.97
C GLY A 21 1.20 -57.14 55.30
N PRO A 22 2.23 -57.82 55.84
CA PRO A 22 3.59 -57.37 55.79
C PRO A 22 4.46 -58.09 54.75
N TYR A 23 5.58 -57.41 54.41
CA TYR A 23 6.89 -57.93 53.99
C TYR A 23 7.01 -59.32 53.39
N GLY A 24 7.43 -59.40 52.13
CA GLY A 24 7.99 -60.63 51.55
C GLY A 24 8.96 -60.22 50.41
N GLY A 25 10.25 -60.41 50.65
CA GLY A 25 11.34 -60.17 49.69
C GLY A 25 11.32 -61.21 48.57
N GLY A 26 11.78 -60.84 47.44
CA GLY A 26 11.97 -61.74 46.30
C GLY A 26 12.71 -61.08 45.17
N GLY A 27 13.89 -61.54 44.89
CA GLY A 27 14.95 -61.26 43.97
C GLY A 27 14.74 -60.64 42.57
N PRO A 28 15.80 -60.27 41.93
CA PRO A 28 15.74 -59.61 40.63
C PRO A 28 15.31 -60.57 39.51
N PRO A 29 14.51 -60.14 38.51
CA PRO A 29 14.16 -60.98 37.38
C PRO A 29 15.36 -61.14 36.40
N PRO A 30 15.45 -62.30 35.71
CA PRO A 30 16.57 -62.61 34.82
C PRO A 30 16.53 -61.79 33.54
N TYR A 31 17.71 -61.41 33.13
CA TYR A 31 18.00 -60.86 31.80
C TYR A 31 17.64 -61.87 30.70
N GLY A 32 16.99 -61.40 29.67
CA GLY A 32 16.91 -62.15 28.42
C GLY A 32 15.65 -61.96 27.62
N GLY A 33 15.63 -60.95 26.79
CA GLY A 33 14.64 -60.78 25.74
C GLY A 33 15.05 -59.63 24.85
N GLN A 34 15.75 -59.94 23.75
CA GLN A 34 16.02 -58.94 22.69
C GLN A 34 14.71 -58.44 22.13
N PRO A 35 14.50 -57.10 22.01
CA PRO A 35 13.37 -56.57 21.27
C PRO A 35 13.56 -56.85 19.77
N PRO A 36 12.46 -57.04 19.00
CA PRO A 36 12.52 -57.30 17.56
C PRO A 36 13.16 -56.15 16.82
N PRO A 37 13.91 -56.44 15.72
CA PRO A 37 14.61 -55.43 14.91
C PRO A 37 13.55 -54.64 14.17
N GLY A 38 13.42 -53.33 14.47
CA GLY A 38 12.53 -52.44 13.73
C GLY A 38 12.13 -51.12 14.40
N TRP A 39 12.40 -50.96 15.69
CA TRP A 39 12.08 -49.70 16.40
C TRP A 39 13.34 -49.10 17.03
N GLY A 40 14.25 -48.66 16.17
CA GLY A 40 15.29 -47.70 16.57
C GLY A 40 14.67 -46.32 16.70
N PRO A 41 15.09 -45.51 17.71
CA PRO A 41 14.69 -44.12 17.73
C PRO A 41 15.14 -43.47 16.38
N PRO A 42 14.35 -42.55 15.83
CA PRO A 42 14.73 -41.87 14.58
C PRO A 42 16.10 -41.27 14.75
N PRO A 43 16.98 -41.33 13.72
CA PRO A 43 18.30 -40.71 13.79
C PRO A 43 18.09 -39.24 14.15
N TYR A 44 18.68 -38.81 15.25
CA TYR A 44 18.84 -37.38 15.55
C TYR A 44 19.54 -36.77 14.37
N GLY A 45 18.77 -36.09 13.51
CA GLY A 45 19.32 -35.24 12.49
C GLY A 45 20.25 -34.26 13.17
N SER A 46 21.49 -34.26 12.76
CA SER A 46 22.50 -33.27 13.12
C SER A 46 21.95 -31.87 12.78
N GLY A 47 21.23 -31.30 13.75
CA GLY A 47 20.93 -29.87 13.73
C GLY A 47 22.27 -29.12 13.72
N PRO A 48 22.37 -28.00 13.04
CA PRO A 48 23.57 -27.18 13.08
C PRO A 48 23.92 -26.86 14.53
N PRO A 49 25.22 -26.80 14.88
CA PRO A 49 25.66 -26.55 16.25
C PRO A 49 25.04 -25.25 16.80
N PRO A 50 24.73 -25.16 18.11
CA PRO A 50 24.22 -23.92 18.69
C PRO A 50 25.33 -22.90 18.72
N GLY A 51 25.49 -22.17 17.60
CA GLY A 51 26.41 -21.09 17.40
C GLY A 51 25.65 -19.86 17.00
N TRP A 52 25.53 -18.90 17.93
CA TRP A 52 25.11 -17.51 17.71
C TRP A 52 23.69 -17.31 17.12
N GLY A 53 22.77 -18.14 17.48
CA GLY A 53 21.34 -17.90 17.26
C GLY A 53 20.84 -16.89 18.26
N GLY A 54 20.74 -15.63 17.86
CA GLY A 54 20.04 -14.60 18.61
C GLY A 54 18.67 -15.12 19.01
N TRP A 55 18.17 -14.71 20.15
CA TRP A 55 16.90 -15.05 20.79
C TRP A 55 15.73 -14.99 19.78
N SER A 56 15.51 -16.07 19.05
CA SER A 56 14.37 -16.20 18.17
C SER A 56 13.14 -16.38 19.06
N ARG A 57 12.37 -15.31 19.19
CA ARG A 57 11.05 -15.38 19.85
C ARG A 57 10.24 -16.54 19.22
N PRO A 58 9.50 -17.32 20.04
CA PRO A 58 8.62 -18.35 19.48
C PRO A 58 7.73 -17.72 18.43
N ARG A 59 7.83 -18.20 17.18
CA ARG A 59 7.00 -17.71 16.08
C ARG A 59 5.57 -18.13 16.35
N GLY A 60 4.65 -17.17 16.36
CA GLY A 60 3.22 -17.45 16.44
C GLY A 60 2.73 -18.29 15.24
N PRO A 61 1.55 -18.88 15.32
CA PRO A 61 0.95 -19.63 14.21
C PRO A 61 0.87 -18.74 12.96
N LYS A 62 1.12 -19.34 11.79
CA LYS A 62 1.10 -18.66 10.49
C LYS A 62 -0.06 -19.19 9.62
N PRO A 63 -1.31 -18.75 9.86
CA PRO A 63 -2.45 -19.21 9.07
C PRO A 63 -2.43 -18.65 7.64
N GLY A 64 -1.87 -17.46 7.43
CA GLY A 64 -1.79 -16.77 6.14
C GLY A 64 -0.36 -16.40 5.73
N VAL A 65 -0.19 -15.19 5.24
CA VAL A 65 1.10 -14.69 4.69
C VAL A 65 2.10 -14.27 5.75
N ILE A 66 1.66 -13.96 6.98
CA ILE A 66 2.50 -13.52 8.10
C ILE A 66 2.25 -14.36 9.35
N PRO A 67 3.26 -14.52 10.25
CA PRO A 67 3.04 -15.07 11.59
C PRO A 67 2.22 -14.08 12.44
N LEU A 68 1.34 -14.60 13.29
CA LEU A 68 0.51 -13.79 14.21
C LEU A 68 1.29 -13.48 15.50
N SER A 69 2.44 -12.84 15.34
CA SER A 69 3.33 -12.34 16.39
C SER A 69 3.83 -10.95 16.00
N PRO A 70 4.44 -10.18 16.91
CA PRO A 70 5.09 -8.91 16.53
C PRO A 70 6.09 -9.12 15.40
N LEU A 71 5.86 -8.47 14.26
CA LEU A 71 6.59 -8.70 13.02
C LEU A 71 7.94 -7.97 13.01
N ASP A 72 8.94 -8.58 12.38
CA ASP A 72 10.19 -7.94 12.02
C ASP A 72 10.09 -7.25 10.65
N LEU A 73 11.08 -6.40 10.30
CA LEU A 73 11.15 -5.71 9.02
C LEU A 73 11.06 -6.68 7.83
N GLY A 74 11.86 -7.78 7.91
CA GLY A 74 11.88 -8.82 6.87
C GLY A 74 10.55 -9.55 6.73
N GLU A 75 9.83 -9.78 7.83
CA GLU A 75 8.52 -10.42 7.84
C GLU A 75 7.43 -9.53 7.24
N ILE A 76 7.49 -8.20 7.47
CA ILE A 76 6.57 -7.23 6.86
C ILE A 76 6.79 -7.15 5.35
N LEU A 77 8.05 -6.97 4.92
CA LEU A 77 8.36 -6.90 3.49
C LEU A 77 8.12 -8.24 2.79
N GLY A 78 8.57 -9.34 3.39
CA GLY A 78 8.32 -10.70 2.89
C GLY A 78 6.83 -11.04 2.83
N GLY A 79 6.03 -10.60 3.81
CA GLY A 79 4.58 -10.69 3.81
C GLY A 79 3.94 -9.89 2.68
N ALA A 80 4.43 -8.67 2.41
CA ALA A 80 3.96 -7.85 1.29
C ALA A 80 4.28 -8.49 -0.06
N PHE A 81 5.51 -8.98 -0.27
CA PHE A 81 5.89 -9.72 -1.48
C PHE A 81 5.10 -11.03 -1.63
N SER A 82 4.90 -11.78 -0.54
CA SER A 82 4.09 -13.00 -0.54
C SER A 82 2.62 -12.72 -0.88
N THR A 83 2.07 -11.63 -0.36
CA THR A 83 0.71 -11.17 -0.69
C THR A 83 0.63 -10.76 -2.16
N LEU A 84 1.59 -9.97 -2.63
CA LEU A 84 1.67 -9.57 -4.04
C LEU A 84 1.78 -10.79 -4.96
N GLY A 85 2.67 -11.75 -4.67
CA GLY A 85 2.85 -12.97 -5.46
C GLY A 85 1.65 -13.91 -5.42
N ARG A 86 1.00 -14.09 -4.26
CA ARG A 86 -0.15 -14.98 -4.11
C ARG A 86 -1.43 -14.44 -4.74
N TYR A 87 -1.62 -13.12 -4.66
CA TYR A 87 -2.83 -12.43 -5.13
C TYR A 87 -2.56 -11.51 -6.33
N TRP A 88 -1.47 -11.75 -7.08
CA TRP A 88 -1.05 -10.87 -8.18
C TRP A 88 -2.14 -10.67 -9.24
N ARG A 89 -2.88 -11.74 -9.60
CA ARG A 89 -3.95 -11.67 -10.59
C ARG A 89 -5.09 -10.74 -10.15
N GLN A 90 -5.47 -10.82 -8.87
CA GLN A 90 -6.52 -9.99 -8.28
C GLN A 90 -6.07 -8.54 -8.18
N LEU A 91 -4.86 -8.32 -7.64
CA LEU A 91 -4.28 -6.98 -7.50
C LEU A 91 -4.07 -6.31 -8.86
N LEU A 92 -3.49 -7.05 -9.82
CA LEU A 92 -3.28 -6.54 -11.18
C LEU A 92 -4.62 -6.27 -11.87
N GLY A 93 -5.60 -7.16 -11.76
CA GLY A 93 -6.92 -6.98 -12.36
C GLY A 93 -7.64 -5.74 -11.82
N ILE A 94 -7.64 -5.53 -10.50
CA ILE A 94 -8.21 -4.34 -9.87
C ILE A 94 -7.45 -3.09 -10.30
N ALA A 95 -6.11 -3.13 -10.28
CA ALA A 95 -5.29 -1.99 -10.64
C ALA A 95 -5.44 -1.61 -12.12
N LEU A 96 -5.45 -2.59 -13.03
CA LEU A 96 -5.72 -2.35 -14.45
C LEU A 96 -7.12 -1.77 -14.68
N ALA A 97 -8.15 -2.26 -13.99
CA ALA A 97 -9.48 -1.71 -14.09
C ALA A 97 -9.52 -0.25 -13.60
N VAL A 98 -8.94 0.03 -12.43
CA VAL A 98 -8.97 1.36 -11.80
C VAL A 98 -8.13 2.36 -12.61
N PHE A 99 -6.86 2.04 -12.88
CA PHE A 99 -5.97 2.95 -13.61
C PHE A 99 -6.30 2.99 -15.10
N GLY A 100 -6.80 1.89 -15.69
CA GLY A 100 -7.27 1.87 -17.07
C GLY A 100 -8.47 2.80 -17.28
N VAL A 101 -9.46 2.76 -16.39
CA VAL A 101 -10.60 3.70 -16.42
C VAL A 101 -10.11 5.14 -16.17
N ALA A 102 -9.23 5.35 -15.20
CA ALA A 102 -8.65 6.68 -14.94
C ALA A 102 -7.93 7.23 -16.18
N PHE A 103 -7.21 6.36 -16.87
CA PHE A 103 -6.48 6.71 -18.09
C PHE A 103 -7.42 7.07 -19.25
N LEU A 104 -8.49 6.29 -19.43
CA LEU A 104 -9.50 6.58 -20.45
C LEU A 104 -10.22 7.91 -20.17
N LEU A 105 -10.53 8.20 -18.89
CA LEU A 105 -11.14 9.47 -18.50
C LEU A 105 -10.19 10.64 -18.72
N ALA A 106 -8.92 10.50 -18.35
CA ALA A 106 -7.91 11.55 -18.56
C ALA A 106 -7.64 11.78 -20.05
N GLY A 107 -7.54 10.72 -20.85
CA GLY A 107 -7.39 10.79 -22.31
C GLY A 107 -8.61 11.42 -22.99
N GLY A 108 -9.81 11.05 -22.55
CA GLY A 108 -11.05 11.68 -23.01
C GLY A 108 -11.12 13.17 -22.68
N ALA A 109 -10.75 13.54 -21.45
CA ALA A 109 -10.67 14.97 -21.05
C ALA A 109 -9.65 15.74 -21.88
N LEU A 110 -8.49 15.14 -22.19
CA LEU A 110 -7.48 15.73 -23.07
C LEU A 110 -8.01 15.91 -24.49
N ALA A 111 -8.69 14.91 -25.04
CA ALA A 111 -9.27 14.98 -26.37
C ALA A 111 -10.35 16.09 -26.47
N VAL A 112 -11.20 16.20 -25.45
CA VAL A 112 -12.18 17.30 -25.35
C VAL A 112 -11.49 18.67 -25.25
N ALA A 113 -10.48 18.79 -24.39
CA ALA A 113 -9.73 20.01 -24.26
C ALA A 113 -9.09 20.43 -25.61
N TYR A 114 -8.48 19.48 -26.33
CA TYR A 114 -7.91 19.73 -27.64
C TYR A 114 -8.97 20.14 -28.68
N ALA A 115 -10.14 19.50 -28.71
CA ALA A 115 -11.23 19.85 -29.60
C ALA A 115 -11.77 21.26 -29.36
N VAL A 116 -11.72 21.77 -28.12
CA VAL A 116 -12.21 23.10 -27.75
C VAL A 116 -11.19 24.20 -28.04
N VAL A 117 -9.90 23.93 -27.81
CA VAL A 117 -8.86 24.98 -27.89
C VAL A 117 -7.80 24.76 -28.97
N GLY A 118 -7.99 23.74 -29.85
CA GLY A 118 -7.01 23.41 -30.88
C GLY A 118 -6.73 24.54 -31.89
N GLU A 119 -7.78 25.30 -32.24
CA GLU A 119 -7.61 26.46 -33.12
C GLU A 119 -6.77 27.57 -32.47
N HIS A 120 -6.97 27.85 -31.17
CA HIS A 120 -6.15 28.82 -30.43
C HIS A 120 -4.72 28.31 -30.24
N LEU A 121 -4.53 26.99 -30.10
CA LEU A 121 -3.20 26.39 -30.00
C LEU A 121 -2.43 26.55 -31.31
N SER A 122 -3.05 26.28 -32.47
CA SER A 122 -2.41 26.49 -33.77
C SER A 122 -2.07 27.98 -34.01
N ALA A 123 -2.98 28.87 -33.66
CA ALA A 123 -2.73 30.32 -33.76
C ALA A 123 -1.52 30.79 -32.93
N VAL A 124 -1.33 30.20 -31.73
CA VAL A 124 -0.18 30.50 -30.86
C VAL A 124 1.12 29.90 -31.38
N VAL A 125 1.08 28.69 -31.95
CA VAL A 125 2.25 27.96 -32.45
C VAL A 125 2.71 28.55 -33.80
N ASP A 126 1.78 28.90 -34.70
CA ASP A 126 2.11 29.40 -36.04
C ASP A 126 2.60 30.87 -36.08
N THR A 127 2.39 31.62 -35.00
CA THR A 127 2.83 33.02 -34.88
C THR A 127 4.34 33.25 -34.82
N GLY A 128 5.16 32.28 -35.10
CA GLY A 128 6.65 32.20 -35.25
C GLY A 128 7.56 33.37 -34.83
N ARG A 129 7.09 34.60 -34.72
CA ARG A 129 7.86 35.81 -34.32
C ARG A 129 7.06 36.95 -33.69
N SER A 130 5.75 36.86 -33.57
CA SER A 130 4.92 37.87 -32.92
C SER A 130 4.47 37.40 -31.54
N THR A 131 4.37 38.32 -30.57
CA THR A 131 3.82 37.98 -29.26
C THR A 131 2.38 37.51 -29.42
N PRO A 132 2.01 36.32 -28.87
CA PRO A 132 0.65 35.78 -28.99
C PRO A 132 -0.38 36.76 -28.43
N ALA A 133 -1.52 36.90 -29.12
CA ALA A 133 -2.60 37.75 -28.64
C ALA A 133 -3.17 37.19 -27.31
N ARG A 134 -3.53 38.06 -26.39
CA ARG A 134 -4.16 37.67 -25.13
C ARG A 134 -5.46 36.85 -25.34
N ALA A 135 -6.16 37.15 -26.43
CA ALA A 135 -7.36 36.45 -26.83
C ALA A 135 -7.15 34.96 -27.09
N ASP A 136 -5.96 34.57 -27.57
CA ASP A 136 -5.62 33.16 -27.85
C ASP A 136 -5.00 32.46 -26.65
N VAL A 137 -4.25 33.17 -25.81
CA VAL A 137 -3.57 32.62 -24.64
C VAL A 137 -4.55 32.34 -23.48
N GLN A 138 -5.55 33.19 -23.27
CA GLN A 138 -6.49 33.06 -22.15
C GLN A 138 -7.30 31.77 -22.20
N PRO A 139 -7.93 31.34 -23.33
CA PRO A 139 -8.66 30.06 -23.37
C PRO A 139 -7.74 28.86 -23.19
N LEU A 140 -6.46 28.95 -23.65
CA LEU A 140 -5.47 27.87 -23.42
C LEU A 140 -5.16 27.69 -21.92
N ILE A 141 -4.97 28.79 -21.17
CA ILE A 141 -4.73 28.74 -19.73
C ILE A 141 -5.94 28.16 -19.00
N ILE A 142 -7.15 28.61 -19.34
CA ILE A 142 -8.39 28.10 -18.73
C ILE A 142 -8.54 26.61 -19.00
N ALA A 143 -8.37 26.17 -20.24
CA ALA A 143 -8.46 24.78 -20.62
C ALA A 143 -7.40 23.92 -19.91
N PHE A 144 -6.17 24.41 -19.80
CA PHE A 144 -5.09 23.76 -19.07
C PHE A 144 -5.44 23.57 -17.57
N VAL A 145 -5.93 24.63 -16.93
CA VAL A 145 -6.33 24.57 -15.50
C VAL A 145 -7.47 23.57 -15.30
N ILE A 146 -8.51 23.63 -16.15
CA ILE A 146 -9.64 22.69 -16.06
C ILE A 146 -9.15 21.25 -16.28
N LEU A 147 -8.36 21.02 -17.32
CA LEU A 147 -7.80 19.70 -17.62
C LEU A 147 -6.96 19.17 -16.44
N TRP A 148 -6.10 20.04 -15.90
CA TRP A 148 -5.25 19.69 -14.76
C TRP A 148 -6.09 19.30 -13.54
N VAL A 149 -7.14 20.06 -13.21
CA VAL A 149 -8.06 19.76 -12.09
C VAL A 149 -8.78 18.44 -12.32
N VAL A 150 -9.28 18.19 -13.54
CA VAL A 150 -9.97 16.93 -13.88
C VAL A 150 -9.03 15.74 -13.76
N VAL A 151 -7.82 15.83 -14.32
CA VAL A 151 -6.82 14.75 -14.25
C VAL A 151 -6.40 14.49 -12.80
N MET A 152 -6.19 15.54 -12.00
CA MET A 152 -5.88 15.39 -10.57
C MET A 152 -7.03 14.72 -9.80
N ALA A 153 -8.28 15.10 -10.06
CA ALA A 153 -9.44 14.49 -9.42
C ALA A 153 -9.57 12.99 -9.78
N VAL A 154 -9.36 12.64 -11.04
CA VAL A 154 -9.39 11.26 -11.51
C VAL A 154 -8.27 10.43 -10.88
N LEU A 155 -7.04 10.94 -10.82
CA LEU A 155 -5.91 10.26 -10.19
C LEU A 155 -6.09 10.12 -8.67
N LEU A 156 -6.64 11.14 -8.00
CA LEU A 156 -7.00 11.07 -6.58
C LEU A 156 -8.02 9.97 -6.31
N LEU A 157 -9.05 9.88 -7.15
CA LEU A 157 -10.06 8.83 -7.02
C LEU A 157 -9.44 7.45 -7.26
N ALA A 158 -8.63 7.28 -8.28
CA ALA A 158 -7.94 6.02 -8.58
C ALA A 158 -7.05 5.58 -7.41
N THR A 159 -6.25 6.50 -6.85
CA THR A 159 -5.42 6.21 -5.67
C THR A 159 -6.26 5.88 -4.43
N ALA A 160 -7.37 6.57 -4.19
CA ALA A 160 -8.27 6.27 -3.07
C ALA A 160 -8.90 4.87 -3.19
N VAL A 161 -9.27 4.45 -4.40
CA VAL A 161 -9.77 3.08 -4.66
C VAL A 161 -8.68 2.05 -4.36
N MET A 162 -7.45 2.26 -4.82
CA MET A 162 -6.33 1.35 -4.52
C MET A 162 -6.01 1.30 -3.03
N GLN A 163 -6.02 2.44 -2.34
CA GLN A 163 -5.84 2.52 -0.88
C GLN A 163 -6.97 1.87 -0.09
N ALA A 164 -8.16 1.74 -0.66
CA ALA A 164 -9.25 0.99 -0.07
C ALA A 164 -9.12 -0.52 -0.33
N CYS A 165 -8.72 -0.92 -1.53
CA CYS A 165 -8.64 -2.33 -1.94
C CYS A 165 -7.46 -3.07 -1.30
N CYS A 166 -6.27 -2.45 -1.21
CA CYS A 166 -5.08 -3.12 -0.70
C CYS A 166 -5.22 -3.58 0.77
N PRO A 167 -5.67 -2.76 1.75
CA PRO A 167 -5.88 -3.21 3.12
C PRO A 167 -6.96 -4.29 3.24
N ALA A 168 -8.01 -4.23 2.40
CA ALA A 168 -9.04 -5.27 2.37
C ALA A 168 -8.47 -6.64 1.93
N ILE A 169 -7.59 -6.64 0.92
CA ILE A 169 -6.89 -7.85 0.47
C ILE A 169 -5.90 -8.35 1.53
N VAL A 170 -5.16 -7.44 2.17
CA VAL A 170 -4.23 -7.79 3.26
C VAL A 170 -4.97 -8.48 4.41
N GLN A 171 -6.15 -7.99 4.79
CA GLN A 171 -6.96 -8.60 5.84
C GLN A 171 -7.31 -10.07 5.53
N GLU A 172 -7.76 -10.38 4.31
CA GLU A 172 -8.06 -11.75 3.89
C GLU A 172 -6.78 -12.60 3.78
N ALA A 173 -5.69 -12.01 3.27
CA ALA A 173 -4.40 -12.67 3.11
C ALA A 173 -3.78 -13.09 4.45
N VAL A 174 -3.92 -12.28 5.50
CA VAL A 174 -3.45 -12.58 6.85
C VAL A 174 -4.25 -13.71 7.49
N LEU A 175 -5.56 -13.77 7.22
CA LEU A 175 -6.43 -14.85 7.67
C LEU A 175 -6.30 -16.14 6.84
N GLY A 176 -5.50 -16.13 5.77
CA GLY A 176 -5.34 -17.29 4.87
C GLY A 176 -6.57 -17.60 4.02
N ARG A 177 -7.53 -16.69 3.93
CA ARG A 177 -8.79 -16.88 3.20
C ARG A 177 -8.64 -16.60 1.70
N PRO A 178 -9.39 -17.31 0.84
CA PRO A 178 -9.40 -16.99 -0.59
C PRO A 178 -10.08 -15.64 -0.82
N VAL A 179 -9.37 -14.72 -1.51
CA VAL A 179 -9.92 -13.41 -1.86
C VAL A 179 -10.95 -13.56 -2.98
N ARG A 180 -12.22 -13.28 -2.69
CA ARG A 180 -13.29 -13.16 -3.69
C ARG A 180 -13.30 -11.72 -4.20
N VAL A 181 -12.68 -11.49 -5.38
CA VAL A 181 -12.46 -10.16 -5.96
C VAL A 181 -13.71 -9.28 -5.93
N GLY A 182 -14.86 -9.81 -6.39
CA GLY A 182 -16.11 -9.04 -6.45
C GLY A 182 -16.60 -8.57 -5.07
N ALA A 183 -16.67 -9.47 -4.09
CA ALA A 183 -17.14 -9.12 -2.74
C ALA A 183 -16.17 -8.17 -2.03
N THR A 184 -14.87 -8.41 -2.15
CA THR A 184 -13.83 -7.56 -1.56
C THR A 184 -13.84 -6.18 -2.21
N LEU A 185 -13.98 -6.11 -3.54
CA LEU A 185 -14.05 -4.86 -4.29
C LEU A 185 -15.30 -4.05 -3.90
N LEU A 186 -16.48 -4.66 -3.85
CA LEU A 186 -17.72 -3.97 -3.45
C LEU A 186 -17.61 -3.41 -2.02
N ARG A 187 -17.06 -4.19 -1.09
CA ARG A 187 -16.79 -3.73 0.28
C ARG A 187 -15.80 -2.58 0.30
N ALA A 188 -14.72 -2.65 -0.48
CA ALA A 188 -13.73 -1.59 -0.57
C ALA A 188 -14.33 -0.32 -1.21
N LEU A 189 -15.11 -0.46 -2.29
CA LEU A 189 -15.76 0.66 -2.97
C LEU A 189 -16.74 1.42 -2.07
N SER A 190 -17.47 0.73 -1.18
CA SER A 190 -18.34 1.41 -0.21
C SER A 190 -17.56 2.28 0.80
N ARG A 191 -16.25 2.06 0.95
CA ARG A 191 -15.36 2.83 1.84
C ARG A 191 -14.56 3.90 1.11
N VAL A 192 -14.57 3.92 -0.23
CA VAL A 192 -13.83 4.90 -1.03
C VAL A 192 -14.13 6.35 -0.63
N PRO A 193 -15.38 6.79 -0.38
CA PRO A 193 -15.63 8.17 0.03
C PRO A 193 -14.93 8.55 1.34
N ALA A 194 -14.88 7.62 2.30
CA ALA A 194 -14.20 7.86 3.57
C ALA A 194 -12.66 7.83 3.41
N VAL A 195 -12.12 6.92 2.57
CA VAL A 195 -10.69 6.91 2.22
C VAL A 195 -10.32 8.17 1.45
N LEU A 196 -11.13 8.58 0.48
CA LEU A 196 -10.93 9.85 -0.25
C LEU A 196 -10.87 11.03 0.71
N GLY A 197 -11.77 11.07 1.71
CA GLY A 197 -11.74 12.08 2.76
C GLY A 197 -10.42 12.09 3.55
N THR A 198 -9.86 10.93 3.89
CA THR A 198 -8.54 10.86 4.57
C THR A 198 -7.41 11.33 3.66
N VAL A 199 -7.43 10.93 2.38
CA VAL A 199 -6.42 11.32 1.39
C VAL A 199 -6.46 12.82 1.12
N LEU A 200 -7.65 13.39 0.94
CA LEU A 200 -7.82 14.83 0.74
C LEU A 200 -7.34 15.62 1.95
N LEU A 201 -7.72 15.19 3.15
CA LEU A 201 -7.36 15.90 4.37
C LEU A 201 -5.85 15.82 4.65
N SER A 202 -5.23 14.65 4.48
CA SER A 202 -3.78 14.50 4.59
C SER A 202 -3.05 15.24 3.47
N GLY A 203 -3.57 15.21 2.24
CA GLY A 203 -3.04 15.93 1.10
C GLY A 203 -3.09 17.45 1.28
N LEU A 204 -4.18 17.98 1.84
CA LEU A 204 -4.30 19.41 2.14
C LEU A 204 -3.23 19.88 3.14
N ILE A 205 -2.97 19.08 4.17
CA ILE A 205 -1.91 19.36 5.15
C ILE A 205 -0.53 19.35 4.47
N MET A 206 -0.30 18.38 3.56
CA MET A 206 0.95 18.26 2.80
C MET A 206 1.13 19.37 1.76
N MET A 207 0.05 19.99 1.30
CA MET A 207 0.10 21.02 0.28
C MET A 207 0.79 22.29 0.78
N ILE A 208 0.73 22.59 2.07
CA ILE A 208 1.33 23.80 2.65
C ILE A 208 2.85 23.90 2.40
N PRO A 209 3.68 22.92 2.83
CA PRO A 209 5.12 22.99 2.60
C PRO A 209 5.49 22.89 1.10
N VAL A 210 4.70 22.15 0.32
CA VAL A 210 4.93 22.04 -1.13
C VAL A 210 4.68 23.38 -1.82
N LEU A 211 3.59 24.07 -1.50
CA LEU A 211 3.31 25.41 -2.04
C LEU A 211 4.39 26.41 -1.67
N LEU A 212 4.86 26.41 -0.43
CA LEU A 212 5.95 27.28 -0.01
C LEU A 212 7.25 26.98 -0.77
N PHE A 213 7.57 25.71 -0.98
CA PHE A 213 8.73 25.32 -1.77
C PHE A 213 8.63 25.74 -3.24
N ILE A 214 7.47 25.53 -3.86
CA ILE A 214 7.21 25.97 -5.25
C ILE A 214 7.29 27.50 -5.35
N THR A 215 6.68 28.21 -4.40
CA THR A 215 6.74 29.69 -4.36
C THR A 215 8.19 30.17 -4.26
N GLY A 216 9.03 29.48 -3.47
CA GLY A 216 10.45 29.76 -3.37
C GLY A 216 11.20 29.58 -4.69
N ILE A 217 10.97 28.49 -5.40
CA ILE A 217 11.59 28.22 -6.70
C ILE A 217 11.13 29.26 -7.73
N VAL A 218 9.82 29.49 -7.82
CA VAL A 218 9.26 30.46 -8.79
C VAL A 218 9.77 31.87 -8.53
N SER A 219 9.79 32.31 -7.27
CA SER A 219 10.32 33.62 -6.91
C SER A 219 11.81 33.76 -7.28
N THR A 220 12.62 32.71 -7.04
CA THR A 220 14.03 32.67 -7.44
C THR A 220 14.17 32.78 -8.96
N MET A 221 13.41 31.98 -9.71
CA MET A 221 13.44 32.02 -11.17
C MET A 221 13.05 33.40 -11.73
N VAL A 222 11.97 33.96 -11.20
CA VAL A 222 11.51 35.30 -11.62
C VAL A 222 12.58 36.37 -11.32
N THR A 223 13.21 36.34 -10.16
CA THR A 223 14.25 37.28 -9.76
C THR A 223 15.47 37.15 -10.68
N VAL A 224 15.98 35.94 -10.92
CA VAL A 224 17.13 35.70 -11.82
C VAL A 224 16.85 36.19 -13.23
N VAL A 225 15.64 35.95 -13.75
CA VAL A 225 15.26 36.41 -15.09
C VAL A 225 15.09 37.96 -15.16
N ALA A 226 14.50 38.56 -14.13
CA ALA A 226 14.20 40.00 -14.11
C ALA A 226 15.44 40.86 -13.85
N THR A 227 16.40 40.42 -13.04
CA THR A 227 17.59 41.19 -12.64
C THR A 227 18.85 40.78 -13.38
N GLY A 228 18.81 39.70 -14.18
CA GLY A 228 19.98 39.14 -14.88
C GLY A 228 21.03 38.54 -13.95
N GLY A 229 20.70 38.36 -12.66
CA GLY A 229 21.60 37.81 -11.68
C GLY A 229 20.90 37.43 -10.36
N TRP A 230 21.67 36.85 -9.43
CA TRP A 230 21.21 36.60 -8.08
C TRP A 230 21.18 37.92 -7.30
N ASP A 231 19.98 38.37 -6.93
CA ASP A 231 19.81 39.44 -5.95
C ASP A 231 19.59 38.82 -4.55
N PRO A 232 20.62 38.79 -3.69
CA PRO A 232 20.50 38.23 -2.33
C PRO A 232 19.63 39.10 -1.42
N ALA A 233 19.22 40.31 -1.84
CA ALA A 233 18.37 41.20 -1.05
C ALA A 233 16.86 40.85 -1.14
N GLY A 234 16.48 39.93 -2.02
CA GLY A 234 15.10 39.42 -2.08
C GLY A 234 14.76 38.56 -0.86
N LEU A 235 14.07 39.13 0.12
CA LEU A 235 13.68 38.45 1.37
C LEU A 235 12.81 37.19 1.14
N LEU A 236 12.13 37.11 0.00
CA LEU A 236 11.20 35.98 -0.31
C LEU A 236 11.94 34.68 -0.62
N ILE A 237 13.13 34.75 -1.23
CA ILE A 237 13.92 33.56 -1.58
C ILE A 237 14.42 32.83 -0.33
N PRO A 238 15.18 33.47 0.60
CA PRO A 238 15.62 32.79 1.80
C PRO A 238 14.44 32.38 2.70
N LEU A 239 13.37 33.18 2.79
CA LEU A 239 12.19 32.85 3.56
C LEU A 239 11.50 31.59 3.05
N ALA A 240 11.39 31.42 1.74
CA ALA A 240 10.80 30.23 1.13
C ALA A 240 11.66 28.98 1.35
N PHE A 241 13.00 29.09 1.22
CA PHE A 241 13.91 27.99 1.52
C PHE A 241 13.93 27.62 3.00
N VAL A 242 13.98 28.60 3.91
CA VAL A 242 13.87 28.35 5.35
C VAL A 242 12.51 27.75 5.71
N GLY A 243 11.45 28.28 5.11
CA GLY A 243 10.09 27.71 5.29
C GLY A 243 10.02 26.25 4.84
N ALA A 244 10.58 25.91 3.67
CA ALA A 244 10.63 24.54 3.18
C ALA A 244 11.48 23.62 4.08
N LEU A 245 12.63 24.12 4.57
CA LEU A 245 13.53 23.40 5.45
C LEU A 245 12.88 23.09 6.80
N VAL A 246 12.07 23.98 7.36
CA VAL A 246 11.38 23.81 8.65
C VAL A 246 10.10 22.99 8.47
N LEU A 247 9.31 23.29 7.44
CA LEU A 247 8.01 22.65 7.22
C LEU A 247 8.12 21.30 6.52
N GLY A 248 9.20 21.04 5.79
CA GLY A 248 9.46 19.75 5.17
C GLY A 248 9.50 18.58 6.19
N PRO A 249 10.35 18.64 7.22
CA PRO A 249 10.36 17.63 8.28
C PRO A 249 9.01 17.51 9.00
N LEU A 250 8.31 18.62 9.24
CA LEU A 250 6.98 18.62 9.83
C LEU A 250 5.98 17.89 8.93
N ALA A 251 6.04 18.12 7.62
CA ALA A 251 5.21 17.43 6.66
C ALA A 251 5.46 15.92 6.64
N VAL A 252 6.73 15.50 6.63
CA VAL A 252 7.10 14.08 6.71
C VAL A 252 6.59 13.48 8.02
N TRP A 253 6.74 14.21 9.13
CA TRP A 253 6.22 13.77 10.42
C TRP A 253 4.71 13.54 10.42
N LEU A 254 3.95 14.49 9.88
CA LEU A 254 2.49 14.38 9.73
C LEU A 254 2.09 13.28 8.74
N TRP A 255 2.82 13.14 7.64
CA TRP A 255 2.59 12.08 6.66
C TRP A 255 2.70 10.69 7.30
N VAL A 256 3.74 10.46 8.11
CA VAL A 256 3.88 9.19 8.85
C VAL A 256 2.74 8.99 9.85
N LEU A 257 2.32 10.05 10.56
CA LEU A 257 1.20 9.98 11.50
C LEU A 257 -0.11 9.56 10.83
N PHE A 258 -0.34 9.97 9.59
CA PHE A 258 -1.58 9.69 8.84
C PHE A 258 -1.46 8.50 7.89
N SER A 259 -0.29 7.90 7.75
CA SER A 259 -0.02 6.83 6.79
C SER A 259 -0.90 5.59 6.97
N LEU A 260 -1.31 5.28 8.20
CA LEU A 260 -2.16 4.13 8.51
C LEU A 260 -3.67 4.43 8.41
N ALA A 261 -4.07 5.70 8.22
CA ALA A 261 -5.47 6.10 8.21
C ALA A 261 -6.33 5.38 7.15
N PRO A 262 -5.88 5.15 5.90
CA PRO A 262 -6.66 4.38 4.93
C PRO A 262 -6.95 2.95 5.39
N ALA A 263 -5.98 2.28 6.04
CA ALA A 263 -6.17 0.94 6.59
C ALA A 263 -7.20 0.94 7.74
N VAL A 264 -7.16 1.96 8.61
CA VAL A 264 -8.15 2.15 9.70
C VAL A 264 -9.57 2.30 9.12
N VAL A 265 -9.76 3.14 8.09
CA VAL A 265 -11.07 3.34 7.44
C VAL A 265 -11.63 2.02 6.95
N VAL A 266 -10.81 1.23 6.27
CA VAL A 266 -11.26 -0.01 5.62
C VAL A 266 -11.51 -1.12 6.63
N ILE A 267 -10.59 -1.32 7.58
CA ILE A 267 -10.61 -2.45 8.50
C ILE A 267 -11.51 -2.18 9.71
N GLU A 268 -11.45 -0.97 10.31
CA GLU A 268 -12.28 -0.58 11.46
C GLU A 268 -13.58 0.10 11.06
N SER A 269 -13.81 0.34 9.77
CA SER A 269 -15.03 1.00 9.26
C SER A 269 -15.31 2.38 9.86
N ARG A 270 -14.26 3.14 10.17
CA ARG A 270 -14.35 4.48 10.77
C ARG A 270 -14.47 5.59 9.73
N GLY A 271 -15.07 6.70 10.12
CA GLY A 271 -15.09 7.92 9.30
C GLY A 271 -13.68 8.57 9.20
N PRO A 272 -13.50 9.53 8.26
CA PRO A 272 -12.18 10.11 7.94
C PRO A 272 -11.44 10.70 9.14
N LEU A 273 -12.09 11.57 9.91
CA LEU A 273 -11.48 12.23 11.07
C LEU A 273 -11.17 11.25 12.22
N ALA A 274 -12.07 10.29 12.46
CA ALA A 274 -11.84 9.25 13.47
C ALA A 274 -10.68 8.33 13.06
N ALA A 275 -10.54 8.03 11.77
CA ALA A 275 -9.44 7.24 11.23
C ALA A 275 -8.09 7.96 11.35
N LEU A 276 -8.04 9.27 11.10
CA LEU A 276 -6.82 10.05 11.30
C LEU A 276 -6.39 10.08 12.77
N ARG A 277 -7.31 10.31 13.70
CA ARG A 277 -7.02 10.26 15.15
C ARG A 277 -6.51 8.88 15.56
N ARG A 278 -7.17 7.84 15.07
CA ARG A 278 -6.76 6.45 15.34
C ARG A 278 -5.39 6.11 14.76
N SER A 279 -5.08 6.60 13.55
CA SER A 279 -3.74 6.45 12.95
C SER A 279 -2.67 7.09 13.83
N VAL A 280 -2.89 8.31 14.34
CA VAL A 280 -1.99 8.99 15.27
C VAL A 280 -1.76 8.17 16.55
N GLU A 281 -2.82 7.59 17.13
CA GLU A 281 -2.71 6.71 18.31
C GLU A 281 -1.85 5.48 18.03
N LEU A 282 -2.03 4.85 16.87
CA LEU A 282 -1.26 3.67 16.46
C LEU A 282 0.21 3.99 16.15
N VAL A 283 0.50 5.17 15.60
CA VAL A 283 1.86 5.59 15.25
C VAL A 283 2.63 6.09 16.46
N ARG A 284 1.96 6.69 17.44
CA ARG A 284 2.58 7.31 18.63
C ARG A 284 3.42 6.29 19.39
N GLY A 285 4.70 6.62 19.63
CA GLY A 285 5.68 5.74 20.29
C GLY A 285 6.43 4.78 19.36
N SER A 286 5.99 4.62 18.10
CA SER A 286 6.65 3.77 17.10
C SER A 286 7.00 4.51 15.82
N TRP A 287 7.02 5.85 15.86
CA TRP A 287 7.12 6.71 14.67
C TRP A 287 8.34 6.40 13.79
N TRP A 288 9.54 6.29 14.40
CA TRP A 288 10.77 6.00 13.65
C TRP A 288 10.73 4.66 12.92
N ARG A 289 10.14 3.66 13.56
CA ARG A 289 9.99 2.33 12.96
C ARG A 289 9.03 2.38 11.77
N ILE A 290 7.88 3.03 11.92
CA ILE A 290 6.89 3.18 10.85
C ILE A 290 7.46 4.03 9.73
N CYS A 291 8.13 5.14 10.04
CA CYS A 291 8.83 5.98 9.06
C CYS A 291 9.85 5.17 8.25
N GLY A 292 10.74 4.44 8.92
CA GLY A 292 11.77 3.66 8.26
C GLY A 292 11.22 2.57 7.35
N ILE A 293 10.21 1.81 7.82
CA ILE A 293 9.60 0.74 7.03
C ILE A 293 8.81 1.30 5.83
N SER A 294 8.02 2.36 6.05
CA SER A 294 7.25 2.98 4.97
C SER A 294 8.13 3.65 3.93
N LEU A 295 9.20 4.35 4.36
CA LEU A 295 10.17 4.94 3.45
C LEU A 295 10.88 3.86 2.61
N LEU A 296 11.33 2.77 3.25
CA LEU A 296 11.96 1.65 2.54
C LEU A 296 11.00 1.02 1.53
N ALA A 297 9.73 0.82 1.91
CA ALA A 297 8.71 0.31 0.98
C ALA A 297 8.51 1.25 -0.21
N PHE A 298 8.50 2.55 0.03
CA PHE A 298 8.41 3.58 -1.02
C PHE A 298 9.62 3.55 -1.96
N VAL A 299 10.83 3.44 -1.42
CA VAL A 299 12.07 3.35 -2.22
C VAL A 299 12.06 2.09 -3.07
N ILE A 300 11.74 0.93 -2.49
CA ILE A 300 11.65 -0.33 -3.23
C ILE A 300 10.61 -0.21 -4.35
N ALA A 301 9.44 0.33 -4.04
CA ALA A 301 8.37 0.50 -5.01
C ALA A 301 8.73 1.47 -6.13
N SER A 302 9.40 2.58 -5.80
CA SER A 302 9.84 3.58 -6.78
C SER A 302 10.92 3.02 -7.71
N VAL A 303 11.93 2.36 -7.15
CA VAL A 303 13.02 1.76 -7.94
C VAL A 303 12.47 0.66 -8.86
N ALA A 304 11.65 -0.24 -8.33
CA ALA A 304 11.06 -1.31 -9.12
C ALA A 304 10.06 -0.77 -10.17
N GLY A 305 9.24 0.23 -9.81
CA GLY A 305 8.32 0.88 -10.74
C GLY A 305 9.06 1.59 -11.88
N MET A 306 10.13 2.32 -11.57
CA MET A 306 11.00 2.93 -12.58
C MET A 306 11.68 1.88 -13.47
N ALA A 307 12.20 0.81 -12.88
CA ALA A 307 12.83 -0.27 -13.65
C ALA A 307 11.83 -0.93 -14.61
N LEU A 308 10.61 -1.22 -14.14
CA LEU A 308 9.54 -1.74 -14.98
C LEU A 308 9.17 -0.78 -16.11
N GLN A 309 9.02 0.51 -15.80
CA GLN A 309 8.75 1.55 -16.80
C GLN A 309 9.86 1.63 -17.85
N GLN A 310 11.13 1.54 -17.44
CA GLN A 310 12.28 1.58 -18.36
C GLN A 310 12.33 0.40 -19.32
N LEU A 311 11.81 -0.77 -18.96
CA LEU A 311 11.70 -1.91 -19.87
C LEU A 311 10.85 -1.60 -21.11
N PHE A 312 9.81 -0.75 -20.94
CA PHE A 312 8.94 -0.31 -22.03
C PHE A 312 9.51 0.90 -22.77
N ASN A 313 10.49 1.62 -22.18
CA ASN A 313 11.20 2.71 -22.84
C ASN A 313 12.44 2.25 -23.60
N VAL A 314 12.63 0.94 -23.79
CA VAL A 314 13.76 0.33 -24.56
C VAL A 314 13.85 0.86 -25.97
N THR A 315 12.75 1.37 -26.55
CA THR A 315 12.75 2.07 -27.83
C THR A 315 13.75 3.23 -27.92
N ARG A 316 14.11 3.84 -26.78
CA ARG A 316 15.16 4.86 -26.70
C ARG A 316 16.58 4.30 -26.86
N LEU A 317 16.76 2.98 -26.61
CA LEU A 317 18.05 2.29 -26.77
C LEU A 317 18.30 1.85 -28.21
N PHE A 318 17.26 1.88 -29.05
CA PHE A 318 17.33 1.59 -30.47
C PHE A 318 16.84 2.81 -31.26
N PRO A 319 17.65 3.89 -31.37
CA PRO A 319 17.28 5.09 -32.11
C PRO A 319 16.83 4.81 -33.56
N GLY A 320 17.36 3.72 -34.19
CA GLY A 320 16.98 3.31 -35.53
C GLY A 320 15.68 2.52 -35.67
N ALA A 321 15.09 2.00 -34.56
CA ALA A 321 13.85 1.23 -34.66
C ALA A 321 12.61 2.09 -34.97
N PHE A 322 12.72 3.39 -34.70
CA PHE A 322 11.72 4.43 -34.99
C PHE A 322 12.39 5.62 -35.69
N ASP A 323 13.62 5.42 -36.21
CA ASP A 323 14.31 6.45 -36.92
C ASP A 323 13.58 6.73 -38.23
N THR A 324 13.08 7.95 -38.34
CA THR A 324 12.47 8.44 -39.57
C THR A 324 13.48 8.53 -40.74
N GLY A 325 14.72 8.09 -40.54
CA GLY A 325 15.77 8.04 -41.55
C GLY A 325 15.48 7.10 -42.73
N GLU A 326 14.62 6.09 -42.57
CA GLU A 326 14.06 5.31 -43.70
C GLU A 326 12.86 5.98 -44.36
N PHE A 327 12.24 6.93 -43.66
CA PHE A 327 11.22 7.79 -44.24
C PHE A 327 11.96 8.91 -44.96
N GLY A 328 12.09 8.89 -46.27
CA GLY A 328 12.82 9.84 -47.08
C GLY A 328 12.88 11.29 -46.55
N TYR A 329 13.55 12.17 -47.22
CA TYR A 329 13.88 13.52 -46.78
C TYR A 329 12.67 14.39 -46.30
N GLU A 330 11.42 13.91 -46.54
CA GLU A 330 10.18 14.53 -46.02
C GLU A 330 9.21 13.41 -45.57
N PRO A 331 9.19 13.04 -44.27
CA PRO A 331 8.24 12.01 -43.78
C PRO A 331 6.82 12.51 -43.92
N THR A 332 5.95 11.66 -44.49
CA THR A 332 4.52 11.93 -44.60
C THR A 332 3.88 12.01 -43.21
N PHE A 333 2.91 12.88 -42.99
CA PHE A 333 2.17 13.02 -41.73
C PHE A 333 1.68 11.67 -41.18
N GLY A 334 1.21 10.76 -42.05
CA GLY A 334 0.80 9.43 -41.67
C GLY A 334 1.90 8.56 -41.04
N GLN A 335 3.13 8.66 -41.56
CA GLN A 335 4.30 7.94 -41.05
C GLN A 335 4.71 8.46 -39.68
N ILE A 336 4.76 9.79 -39.52
CA ILE A 336 5.02 10.44 -38.21
C ILE A 336 3.93 10.03 -37.20
N PHE A 337 2.67 10.05 -37.61
CA PHE A 337 1.55 9.67 -36.74
C PHE A 337 1.64 8.23 -36.26
N VAL A 338 1.94 7.27 -37.15
CA VAL A 338 2.10 5.86 -36.79
C VAL A 338 3.27 5.66 -35.83
N ALA A 339 4.42 6.25 -36.11
CA ALA A 339 5.61 6.15 -35.24
C ALA A 339 5.36 6.74 -33.87
N VAL A 340 4.81 7.96 -33.79
CA VAL A 340 4.49 8.65 -32.52
C VAL A 340 3.39 7.91 -31.76
N SER A 341 2.36 7.41 -32.42
CA SER A 341 1.29 6.67 -31.73
C SER A 341 1.78 5.35 -31.17
N GLY A 342 2.60 4.60 -31.89
CA GLY A 342 3.23 3.37 -31.40
C GLY A 342 4.10 3.60 -30.17
N TYR A 343 4.94 4.65 -30.23
CA TYR A 343 5.75 5.04 -29.08
C TYR A 343 4.90 5.46 -27.86
N LEU A 344 3.88 6.28 -28.10
CA LEU A 344 2.96 6.70 -27.03
C LEU A 344 2.28 5.51 -26.36
N VAL A 345 1.72 4.58 -27.14
CA VAL A 345 1.06 3.38 -26.55
C VAL A 345 2.04 2.59 -25.69
N LEU A 346 3.26 2.34 -26.16
CA LEU A 346 4.25 1.59 -25.42
C LEU A 346 4.69 2.33 -24.14
N ALA A 347 4.92 3.64 -24.23
CA ALA A 347 5.24 4.48 -23.07
C ALA A 347 4.11 4.51 -22.04
N LEU A 348 2.86 4.56 -22.49
CA LEU A 348 1.68 4.54 -21.65
C LEU A 348 1.50 3.20 -20.94
N VAL A 349 1.73 2.08 -21.63
CA VAL A 349 1.72 0.74 -21.00
C VAL A 349 2.81 0.65 -19.94
N GLY A 350 4.02 1.11 -20.24
CA GLY A 350 5.12 1.14 -19.28
C GLY A 350 4.82 2.01 -18.07
N GLN A 351 4.24 3.19 -18.30
CA GLN A 351 3.79 4.08 -17.23
C GLN A 351 2.73 3.40 -16.35
N LEU A 352 1.75 2.75 -16.95
CA LEU A 352 0.68 2.06 -16.23
C LEU A 352 1.24 0.92 -15.36
N VAL A 353 2.12 0.08 -15.92
CA VAL A 353 2.75 -1.03 -15.20
C VAL A 353 3.61 -0.51 -14.03
N GLY A 354 4.44 0.49 -14.26
CA GLY A 354 5.24 1.12 -13.22
C GLY A 354 4.38 1.74 -12.12
N GLN A 355 3.30 2.42 -12.49
CA GLN A 355 2.36 3.04 -11.57
C GLN A 355 1.62 2.02 -10.70
N ILE A 356 1.21 0.89 -11.28
CA ILE A 356 0.55 -0.19 -10.53
C ILE A 356 1.45 -0.70 -9.41
N PHE A 357 2.71 -0.99 -9.71
CA PHE A 357 3.65 -1.48 -8.71
C PHE A 357 3.96 -0.41 -7.64
N SER A 358 4.26 0.82 -8.08
CA SER A 358 4.59 1.95 -7.20
C SER A 358 3.47 2.31 -6.22
N THR A 359 2.22 2.08 -6.59
CA THR A 359 1.08 2.36 -5.70
C THR A 359 0.68 1.15 -4.86
N THR A 360 0.70 -0.07 -5.42
CA THR A 360 0.18 -1.26 -4.75
C THR A 360 1.11 -1.74 -3.63
N PHE A 361 2.41 -1.83 -3.89
CA PHE A 361 3.37 -2.39 -2.93
C PHE A 361 3.43 -1.62 -1.60
N PRO A 362 3.56 -0.27 -1.59
CA PRO A 362 3.55 0.48 -0.34
C PRO A 362 2.25 0.33 0.45
N GLN A 363 1.11 0.24 -0.24
CA GLN A 363 -0.18 0.07 0.42
C GLN A 363 -0.33 -1.30 1.10
N LEU A 364 0.25 -2.36 0.51
CA LEU A 364 0.32 -3.68 1.15
C LEU A 364 1.19 -3.62 2.40
N VAL A 365 2.35 -2.97 2.33
CA VAL A 365 3.25 -2.80 3.48
C VAL A 365 2.57 -2.01 4.60
N LEU A 366 1.89 -0.89 4.28
CA LEU A 366 1.16 -0.08 5.25
C LEU A 366 -0.01 -0.87 5.89
N GLY A 367 -0.71 -1.71 5.10
CA GLY A 367 -1.73 -2.61 5.61
C GLY A 367 -1.19 -3.64 6.61
N LEU A 368 -0.03 -4.25 6.31
CA LEU A 368 0.65 -5.18 7.22
C LEU A 368 1.19 -4.47 8.46
N LEU A 369 1.74 -3.27 8.29
CA LEU A 369 2.24 -2.44 9.36
C LEU A 369 1.12 -2.01 10.32
N TYR A 370 -0.06 -1.72 9.79
CA TYR A 370 -1.25 -1.48 10.60
C TYR A 370 -1.60 -2.69 11.48
N ILE A 371 -1.59 -3.90 10.92
CA ILE A 371 -1.86 -5.14 11.66
C ILE A 371 -0.77 -5.37 12.73
N ASP A 372 0.51 -5.18 12.39
CA ASP A 372 1.62 -5.29 13.33
C ASP A 372 1.48 -4.32 14.52
N GLN A 373 1.10 -3.07 14.26
CA GLN A 373 0.87 -2.10 15.32
C GLN A 373 -0.29 -2.50 16.25
N ARG A 374 -1.35 -3.09 15.70
CA ARG A 374 -2.46 -3.61 16.51
C ARG A 374 -2.07 -4.85 17.31
N ILE A 375 -1.27 -5.75 16.75
CA ILE A 375 -0.73 -6.90 17.49
C ILE A 375 0.12 -6.42 18.67
N ARG A 376 0.95 -5.39 18.46
CA ARG A 376 1.85 -4.85 19.51
C ARG A 376 1.14 -4.06 20.62
N LYS A 377 0.06 -3.36 20.29
CA LYS A 377 -0.61 -2.41 21.19
C LYS A 377 -1.90 -2.93 21.78
N GLU A 378 -2.58 -3.84 21.09
CA GLU A 378 -3.93 -4.27 21.41
C GLU A 378 -4.07 -5.79 21.56
N ASP A 379 -2.95 -6.53 21.55
CA ASP A 379 -2.94 -8.00 21.60
C ASP A 379 -3.92 -8.63 20.60
N LEU A 380 -3.96 -8.12 19.37
CA LEU A 380 -4.88 -8.58 18.34
C LEU A 380 -4.64 -10.07 17.93
N ALA A 381 -3.46 -10.63 18.24
CA ALA A 381 -3.07 -11.96 17.82
C ALA A 381 -4.08 -13.07 18.23
N PRO A 382 -4.60 -13.14 19.47
CA PRO A 382 -5.60 -14.14 19.85
C PRO A 382 -6.90 -14.05 19.05
N ALA A 383 -7.37 -12.83 18.77
CA ALA A 383 -8.58 -12.59 17.99
C ALA A 383 -8.39 -13.03 16.52
N LEU A 384 -7.23 -12.79 15.93
CA LEU A 384 -6.90 -13.25 14.58
C LEU A 384 -6.77 -14.79 14.51
N ILE A 385 -6.20 -15.43 15.52
CA ILE A 385 -6.13 -16.89 15.62
C ILE A 385 -7.54 -17.48 15.67
N ALA A 386 -8.41 -16.95 16.54
CA ALA A 386 -9.81 -17.39 16.62
C ALA A 386 -10.56 -17.17 15.30
N ALA A 387 -10.36 -16.01 14.64
CA ALA A 387 -10.96 -15.71 13.34
C ALA A 387 -10.45 -16.63 12.22
N SER A 388 -9.18 -17.05 12.26
CA SER A 388 -8.62 -17.97 11.26
C SER A 388 -9.13 -19.40 11.42
N ALA A 389 -9.47 -19.80 12.66
CA ALA A 389 -10.03 -21.12 12.96
C ALA A 389 -11.55 -21.21 12.65
N SER A 390 -12.24 -20.07 12.56
CA SER A 390 -13.66 -20.05 12.21
C SER A 390 -13.84 -20.33 10.72
N PRO A 391 -14.63 -21.35 10.31
CA PRO A 391 -14.93 -21.55 8.90
C PRO A 391 -15.58 -20.28 8.33
N ALA A 392 -15.17 -19.90 7.11
CA ALA A 392 -15.81 -18.81 6.40
C ALA A 392 -17.33 -19.06 6.39
N ALA A 393 -18.11 -18.16 6.99
CA ALA A 393 -19.56 -18.27 6.98
C ALA A 393 -20.01 -18.51 5.56
N SER A 394 -20.57 -19.68 5.28
CA SER A 394 -21.17 -20.00 3.99
C SER A 394 -22.30 -19.01 3.76
N PRO A 395 -22.32 -18.23 2.67
CA PRO A 395 -23.49 -17.47 2.30
C PRO A 395 -24.50 -18.45 1.67
N GLY A 396 -25.27 -19.11 2.52
CA GLY A 396 -26.25 -20.08 2.05
C GLY A 396 -26.88 -20.81 3.21
N GLY A 397 -27.85 -20.20 3.79
CA GLY A 397 -28.86 -20.83 4.62
C GLY A 397 -30.02 -19.85 4.79
N PRO A 398 -31.23 -20.41 4.86
CA PRO A 398 -32.30 -20.34 3.89
C PRO A 398 -32.94 -18.99 3.79
#